data_a867a5041194095641827b4e4d8ad428
#
_entry.id   a867a5041194095641827b4e4d8ad428
#
_cell.length_a   1.000
_cell.length_b   1.000
_cell.length_c   1.000
_cell.angle_alpha   90.00
_cell.angle_beta   90.00
_cell.angle_gamma   90.00
#
_symmetry.space_group_name_H-M   'P 1'
#
loop_
_entity.id
_entity.type
_entity.pdbx_description
1 polymer ?
#
loop_
_entity_poly.entity_id
_entity_poly.type
_entity_poly.pdbx_seq_one_letter_code
_entity_poly.pdbx_strand_id
1 'polypeptide(L)'
;NVASFADEAQQHRSIAEQLAHQANLVNRAKRYLAYFQAYTSTFAEVQVLRSMYQQAVSQANIVGLCVGTRPDCVPDAVLDLLCEYKDQGYEVWLELGLQTAHDKTLHRINRGHDFACYQRTTQLARERGLKVCSHLIVGLPGEGQAECLQTLERVVETGVDGIKLHPLHIVKGSI
;
A
#
# COMPACT_ATOMS: atom_id res chain seq x y z
N ASN A 1 10.85 15.81 4.62
CA ASN A 1 11.02 14.37 4.84
C ASN A 1 9.77 13.79 5.50
N VAL A 2 8.71 13.57 4.71
CA VAL A 2 7.44 12.99 5.22
C VAL A 2 7.62 11.47 5.48
N ALA A 3 8.73 10.89 5.06
CA ALA A 3 9.11 9.50 5.35
C ALA A 3 9.79 9.32 6.72
N SER A 4 9.77 10.33 7.58
CA SER A 4 10.35 10.24 8.94
C SER A 4 9.54 9.36 9.91
N PHE A 5 8.51 8.68 9.44
CA PHE A 5 7.90 7.59 10.21
C PHE A 5 8.74 6.32 10.24
N ALA A 6 9.71 6.17 9.33
CA ALA A 6 10.76 5.19 9.45
C ALA A 6 11.99 5.91 10.05
N ASP A 7 12.05 5.98 11.37
CA ASP A 7 13.25 6.38 12.10
C ASP A 7 14.44 5.60 11.54
N GLU A 8 15.54 6.26 11.18
CA GLU A 8 16.73 5.58 10.64
C GLU A 8 17.20 4.44 11.56
N ALA A 9 16.97 4.58 12.87
CA ALA A 9 17.19 3.53 13.86
C ALA A 9 16.26 2.31 13.69
N GLN A 10 15.11 2.43 13.02
CA GLN A 10 14.19 1.30 12.77
C GLN A 10 14.56 0.52 11.51
N GLN A 11 15.27 1.12 10.55
CA GLN A 11 15.67 0.44 9.30
C GLN A 11 16.69 -0.69 9.54
N HIS A 12 17.40 -0.67 10.67
CA HIS A 12 18.38 -1.70 11.05
C HIS A 12 17.80 -2.79 11.95
N ARG A 13 16.52 -2.70 12.36
CA ARG A 13 15.87 -3.71 13.19
C ARG A 13 15.24 -4.79 12.32
N SER A 14 15.25 -6.03 12.79
CA SER A 14 14.50 -7.11 12.17
C SER A 14 13.00 -6.80 12.15
N ILE A 15 12.25 -7.39 11.23
CA ILE A 15 10.78 -7.24 11.15
C ILE A 15 10.12 -7.62 12.50
N ALA A 16 10.61 -8.67 13.14
CA ALA A 16 10.14 -9.12 14.44
C ALA A 16 10.31 -8.05 15.53
N GLU A 17 11.48 -7.41 15.59
CA GLU A 17 11.75 -6.32 16.54
C GLU A 17 10.92 -5.07 16.28
N GLN A 18 10.70 -4.72 14.99
CA GLN A 18 9.83 -3.60 14.61
C GLN A 18 8.38 -3.85 15.05
N LEU A 19 7.84 -5.05 14.79
CA LEU A 19 6.48 -5.42 15.17
C LEU A 19 6.32 -5.52 16.69
N ALA A 20 7.27 -6.09 17.41
CA ALA A 20 7.23 -6.16 18.87
C ALA A 20 7.26 -4.75 19.51
N HIS A 21 8.07 -3.85 18.98
CA HIS A 21 8.12 -2.46 19.45
C HIS A 21 6.78 -1.75 19.22
N GLN A 22 6.19 -1.88 18.03
CA GLN A 22 4.91 -1.27 17.71
C GLN A 22 3.76 -1.88 18.53
N ALA A 23 3.73 -3.19 18.72
CA ALA A 23 2.71 -3.87 19.52
C ALA A 23 2.70 -3.37 20.98
N ASN A 24 3.86 -3.05 21.55
CA ASN A 24 3.98 -2.49 22.89
C ASN A 24 3.45 -1.05 22.99
N LEU A 25 3.46 -0.29 21.89
CA LEU A 25 2.93 1.08 21.86
C LEU A 25 1.40 1.12 21.71
N VAL A 26 0.78 0.05 21.16
CA VAL A 26 -0.66 -0.01 20.85
C VAL A 26 -1.33 -1.07 21.74
N ASN A 27 -1.48 -0.79 23.04
CA ASN A 27 -2.06 -1.72 24.02
C ASN A 27 -3.58 -1.96 23.90
N ARG A 28 -4.26 -1.48 22.85
CA ARG A 28 -5.73 -1.55 22.74
C ARG A 28 -6.27 -2.69 21.89
N ALA A 29 -5.46 -3.28 21.02
CA ALA A 29 -5.86 -4.36 20.14
C ALA A 29 -5.24 -5.68 20.58
N LYS A 30 -5.96 -6.79 20.33
CA LYS A 30 -5.48 -8.15 20.60
C LYS A 30 -4.96 -8.84 19.33
N ARG A 31 -5.29 -8.30 18.15
CA ARG A 31 -4.93 -8.83 16.83
C ARG A 31 -4.50 -7.70 15.93
N TYR A 32 -3.48 -7.92 15.13
CA TYR A 32 -2.85 -6.88 14.29
C TYR A 32 -2.67 -7.37 12.85
N LEU A 33 -2.68 -6.42 11.92
CA LEU A 33 -2.16 -6.63 10.56
C LEU A 33 -0.74 -6.06 10.51
N ALA A 34 0.19 -6.83 9.96
CA ALA A 34 1.53 -6.32 9.68
C ALA A 34 1.47 -5.40 8.47
N TYR A 35 1.89 -4.15 8.62
CA TYR A 35 1.79 -3.12 7.60
C TYR A 35 3.15 -2.83 6.97
N PHE A 36 3.29 -3.18 5.70
CA PHE A 36 4.45 -2.90 4.88
C PHE A 36 4.18 -1.65 4.04
N GLN A 37 4.76 -0.52 4.45
CA GLN A 37 4.49 0.80 3.82
C GLN A 37 5.75 1.48 3.27
N ALA A 38 6.94 1.16 3.76
CA ALA A 38 8.15 1.87 3.41
C ALA A 38 8.48 1.72 1.91
N TYR A 39 8.50 2.85 1.19
CA TYR A 39 8.79 2.93 -0.24
C TYR A 39 7.82 2.08 -1.09
N THR A 40 8.35 1.29 -2.04
CA THR A 40 7.60 0.34 -2.86
C THR A 40 7.82 -1.05 -2.30
N SER A 41 6.95 -1.49 -1.39
CA SER A 41 7.17 -2.70 -0.56
C SER A 41 7.13 -4.02 -1.34
N THR A 42 6.86 -3.98 -2.65
CA THR A 42 6.88 -5.17 -3.53
C THR A 42 8.02 -5.13 -4.55
N PHE A 43 8.87 -4.10 -4.52
CA PHE A 43 10.01 -3.97 -5.43
C PHE A 43 11.23 -4.72 -4.88
N ALA A 44 11.12 -6.05 -4.87
CA ALA A 44 12.18 -6.98 -4.50
C ALA A 44 11.91 -8.36 -5.12
N GLU A 45 12.91 -9.22 -5.10
CA GLU A 45 12.75 -10.62 -5.50
C GLU A 45 11.69 -11.31 -4.63
N VAL A 46 10.82 -12.12 -5.24
CA VAL A 46 9.68 -12.78 -4.58
C VAL A 46 10.10 -13.59 -3.34
N GLN A 47 11.27 -14.24 -3.40
CA GLN A 47 11.77 -15.01 -2.25
C GLN A 47 12.16 -14.11 -1.06
N VAL A 48 12.66 -12.91 -1.33
CA VAL A 48 12.92 -11.91 -0.28
C VAL A 48 11.61 -11.45 0.35
N LEU A 49 10.60 -11.12 -0.47
CA LEU A 49 9.26 -10.75 0.00
C LEU A 49 8.63 -11.87 0.83
N ARG A 50 8.72 -13.11 0.36
CA ARG A 50 8.25 -14.30 1.09
C ARG A 50 8.89 -14.40 2.48
N SER A 51 10.20 -14.25 2.55
CA SER A 51 10.91 -14.28 3.83
C SER A 51 10.44 -13.16 4.79
N MET A 52 10.25 -11.95 4.26
CA MET A 52 9.77 -10.81 5.04
C MET A 52 8.33 -11.01 5.56
N TYR A 53 7.43 -11.48 4.71
CA TYR A 53 6.03 -11.72 5.09
C TYR A 53 5.93 -12.88 6.08
N GLN A 54 6.71 -13.95 5.87
CA GLN A 54 6.76 -15.09 6.79
C GLN A 54 7.25 -14.67 8.18
N GLN A 55 8.28 -13.83 8.27
CA GLN A 55 8.75 -13.28 9.55
C GLN A 55 7.67 -12.46 10.25
N ALA A 56 6.86 -11.72 9.49
CA ALA A 56 5.77 -10.94 10.06
C ALA A 56 4.64 -11.81 10.59
N VAL A 57 4.14 -12.77 9.79
CA VAL A 57 3.00 -13.61 10.18
C VAL A 57 3.36 -14.64 11.25
N SER A 58 4.65 -14.92 11.46
CA SER A 58 5.09 -15.79 12.56
C SER A 58 5.05 -15.12 13.93
N GLN A 59 4.83 -13.79 13.99
CA GLN A 59 4.71 -13.09 15.27
C GLN A 59 3.34 -13.33 15.91
N ALA A 60 3.33 -13.45 17.23
CA ALA A 60 2.09 -13.62 18.00
C ALA A 60 1.12 -12.44 17.72
N ASN A 61 -0.17 -12.76 17.56
CA ASN A 61 -1.24 -11.80 17.32
C ASN A 61 -1.24 -11.11 15.92
N ILE A 62 -0.33 -11.43 15.02
CA ILE A 62 -0.45 -11.01 13.62
C ILE A 62 -1.43 -11.96 12.91
N VAL A 63 -2.48 -11.38 12.34
CA VAL A 63 -3.56 -12.12 11.67
C VAL A 63 -3.61 -11.86 10.18
N GLY A 64 -2.70 -11.03 9.67
CA GLY A 64 -2.65 -10.73 8.25
C GLY A 64 -1.63 -9.67 7.88
N LEU A 65 -1.67 -9.29 6.62
CA LEU A 65 -0.74 -8.37 5.96
C LEU A 65 -1.49 -7.23 5.29
N CYS A 66 -0.97 -6.01 5.41
CA CYS A 66 -1.29 -4.89 4.54
C CYS A 66 -0.02 -4.50 3.77
N VAL A 67 -0.06 -4.57 2.45
CA VAL A 67 1.12 -4.33 1.60
C VAL A 67 0.87 -3.09 0.73
N GLY A 68 1.51 -1.99 1.12
CA GLY A 68 1.45 -0.72 0.40
C GLY A 68 2.49 -0.65 -0.71
N THR A 69 2.04 -0.40 -1.96
CA THR A 69 2.93 -0.37 -3.12
C THR A 69 2.41 0.51 -4.25
N ARG A 70 3.18 0.59 -5.33
CA ARG A 70 2.77 1.22 -6.60
C ARG A 70 2.11 0.18 -7.51
N PRO A 71 1.10 0.57 -8.32
CA PRO A 71 0.45 -0.34 -9.26
C PRO A 71 1.40 -1.04 -10.24
N ASP A 72 2.41 -0.32 -10.74
CA ASP A 72 3.41 -0.83 -11.69
C ASP A 72 4.47 -1.75 -11.06
N CYS A 73 4.43 -1.93 -9.75
CA CYS A 73 5.35 -2.78 -9.00
C CYS A 73 4.68 -4.05 -8.44
N VAL A 74 3.59 -4.49 -9.06
CA VAL A 74 2.83 -5.70 -8.65
C VAL A 74 2.76 -6.70 -9.81
N PRO A 75 3.84 -7.41 -10.12
CA PRO A 75 3.80 -8.48 -11.11
C PRO A 75 2.98 -9.67 -10.60
N ASP A 76 2.55 -10.56 -11.50
CA ASP A 76 1.76 -11.75 -11.17
C ASP A 76 2.36 -12.58 -10.03
N ALA A 77 3.68 -12.75 -10.02
CA ALA A 77 4.37 -13.49 -8.97
C ALA A 77 4.20 -12.89 -7.55
N VAL A 78 4.00 -11.57 -7.46
CA VAL A 78 3.67 -10.90 -6.17
C VAL A 78 2.22 -11.15 -5.81
N LEU A 79 1.30 -11.06 -6.78
CA LEU A 79 -0.12 -11.38 -6.55
C LEU A 79 -0.28 -12.82 -6.08
N ASP A 80 0.41 -13.75 -6.73
CA ASP A 80 0.38 -15.17 -6.39
C ASP A 80 0.94 -15.41 -4.98
N LEU A 81 2.05 -14.74 -4.61
CA LEU A 81 2.58 -14.77 -3.24
C LEU A 81 1.56 -14.27 -2.20
N LEU A 82 0.87 -13.17 -2.48
CA LEU A 82 -0.16 -12.65 -1.56
C LEU A 82 -1.35 -13.62 -1.43
N CYS A 83 -1.72 -14.31 -2.53
CA CYS A 83 -2.74 -15.33 -2.51
C CYS A 83 -2.36 -16.51 -1.62
N GLU A 84 -1.10 -16.95 -1.62
CA GLU A 84 -0.65 -18.02 -0.74
C GLU A 84 -0.93 -17.71 0.74
N TYR A 85 -0.72 -16.47 1.18
CA TYR A 85 -1.04 -16.06 2.56
C TYR A 85 -2.56 -15.99 2.80
N LYS A 86 -3.32 -15.46 1.84
CA LYS A 86 -4.80 -15.46 1.91
C LYS A 86 -5.34 -16.89 2.04
N ASP A 87 -4.83 -17.83 1.25
CA ASP A 87 -5.29 -19.22 1.22
C ASP A 87 -4.89 -19.99 2.51
N GLN A 88 -3.87 -19.51 3.22
CA GLN A 88 -3.53 -19.96 4.57
C GLN A 88 -4.45 -19.36 5.65
N GLY A 89 -5.41 -18.52 5.28
CA GLY A 89 -6.39 -17.92 6.21
C GLY A 89 -5.97 -16.59 6.83
N TYR A 90 -4.88 -15.97 6.35
CA TYR A 90 -4.51 -14.62 6.75
C TYR A 90 -5.37 -13.58 6.06
N GLU A 91 -5.66 -12.49 6.75
CA GLU A 91 -6.27 -11.29 6.18
C GLU A 91 -5.23 -10.56 5.32
N VAL A 92 -5.45 -10.42 4.01
CA VAL A 92 -4.47 -9.81 3.10
C VAL A 92 -5.08 -8.63 2.37
N TRP A 93 -4.42 -7.48 2.50
CA TRP A 93 -4.76 -6.24 1.81
C TRP A 93 -3.62 -5.81 0.89
N LEU A 94 -3.92 -5.57 -0.38
CA LEU A 94 -3.05 -4.88 -1.32
C LEU A 94 -3.45 -3.39 -1.34
N GLU A 95 -2.54 -2.51 -0.91
CA GLU A 95 -2.79 -1.09 -0.85
C GLU A 95 -2.05 -0.38 -1.99
N LEU A 96 -2.81 0.13 -2.96
CA LEU A 96 -2.27 0.72 -4.19
C LEU A 96 -2.21 2.24 -4.11
N GLY A 97 -1.01 2.79 -4.20
CA GLY A 97 -0.78 4.22 -4.26
C GLY A 97 -1.12 4.81 -5.63
N LEU A 98 -2.39 4.98 -5.96
CA LEU A 98 -2.84 5.63 -7.19
C LEU A 98 -2.57 7.13 -7.17
N GLN A 99 -3.00 7.81 -6.13
CA GLN A 99 -2.98 9.25 -5.84
C GLN A 99 -4.11 10.02 -6.52
N THR A 100 -4.30 9.90 -7.83
CA THR A 100 -5.37 10.50 -8.63
C THR A 100 -5.67 9.64 -9.85
N ALA A 101 -6.86 9.76 -10.42
CA ALA A 101 -7.23 9.09 -11.66
C ALA A 101 -6.97 9.94 -12.93
N HIS A 102 -6.31 11.09 -12.79
CA HIS A 102 -5.97 12.00 -13.89
C HIS A 102 -4.53 11.80 -14.33
N ASP A 103 -4.32 11.18 -15.51
CA ASP A 103 -2.98 10.87 -16.04
C ASP A 103 -2.10 12.11 -16.21
N LYS A 104 -2.70 13.27 -16.56
CA LYS A 104 -1.99 14.56 -16.63
C LYS A 104 -1.36 14.93 -15.29
N THR A 105 -2.08 14.69 -14.19
CA THR A 105 -1.58 14.95 -12.83
C THR A 105 -0.56 13.91 -12.43
N LEU A 106 -0.82 12.63 -12.71
CA LEU A 106 0.15 11.54 -12.46
C LEU A 106 1.49 11.82 -13.14
N HIS A 107 1.46 12.28 -14.40
CA HIS A 107 2.66 12.68 -15.12
C HIS A 107 3.34 13.90 -14.46
N ARG A 108 2.57 14.93 -14.08
CA ARG A 108 3.09 16.14 -13.41
C ARG A 108 3.82 15.84 -12.12
N ILE A 109 3.30 14.90 -11.31
CA ILE A 109 3.91 14.50 -10.03
C ILE A 109 4.93 13.36 -10.20
N ASN A 110 5.30 13.04 -11.44
CA ASN A 110 6.27 12.01 -11.80
C ASN A 110 5.95 10.65 -11.16
N ARG A 111 4.68 10.20 -11.26
CA ARG A 111 4.22 9.00 -10.55
C ARG A 111 4.72 7.68 -11.14
N GLY A 112 5.12 7.65 -12.41
CA GLY A 112 5.71 6.48 -13.07
C GLY A 112 4.70 5.41 -13.51
N HIS A 113 3.39 5.63 -13.32
CA HIS A 113 2.29 4.80 -13.83
C HIS A 113 1.11 5.69 -14.22
N ASP A 114 0.21 5.17 -15.05
CA ASP A 114 -1.06 5.77 -15.44
C ASP A 114 -2.25 5.11 -14.73
N PHE A 115 -3.44 5.65 -14.96
CA PHE A 115 -4.67 5.08 -14.40
C PHE A 115 -4.99 3.71 -14.99
N ALA A 116 -4.66 3.45 -16.26
CA ALA A 116 -4.88 2.16 -16.89
C ALA A 116 -4.02 1.05 -16.24
N CYS A 117 -2.79 1.36 -15.85
CA CYS A 117 -1.95 0.44 -15.06
C CYS A 117 -2.61 0.09 -13.73
N TYR A 118 -3.11 1.10 -13.01
CA TYR A 118 -3.83 0.89 -11.75
C TYR A 118 -5.07 0.02 -11.93
N GLN A 119 -5.89 0.28 -12.97
CA GLN A 119 -7.09 -0.52 -13.25
C GLN A 119 -6.75 -1.99 -13.48
N ARG A 120 -5.74 -2.28 -14.33
CA ARG A 120 -5.29 -3.66 -14.59
C ARG A 120 -4.83 -4.36 -13.31
N THR A 121 -4.00 -3.70 -12.52
CA THR A 121 -3.48 -4.28 -11.27
C THR A 121 -4.60 -4.55 -10.28
N THR A 122 -5.54 -3.61 -10.13
CA THR A 122 -6.73 -3.77 -9.28
C THR A 122 -7.58 -4.94 -9.74
N GLN A 123 -7.85 -5.04 -11.04
CA GLN A 123 -8.62 -6.13 -11.61
C GLN A 123 -7.94 -7.49 -11.34
N LEU A 124 -6.65 -7.63 -11.66
CA LEU A 124 -5.90 -8.88 -11.45
C LEU A 124 -5.85 -9.32 -9.98
N ALA A 125 -5.73 -8.36 -9.07
CA ALA A 125 -5.76 -8.64 -7.63
C ALA A 125 -7.16 -9.13 -7.19
N ARG A 126 -8.22 -8.46 -7.64
CA ARG A 126 -9.61 -8.83 -7.31
C ARG A 126 -10.04 -10.17 -7.93
N GLU A 127 -9.62 -10.48 -9.15
CA GLU A 127 -9.86 -11.79 -9.77
C GLU A 127 -9.25 -12.93 -8.96
N ARG A 128 -8.17 -12.67 -8.23
CA ARG A 128 -7.54 -13.60 -7.28
C ARG A 128 -8.17 -13.57 -5.88
N GLY A 129 -9.20 -12.75 -5.68
CA GLY A 129 -9.90 -12.60 -4.39
C GLY A 129 -9.10 -11.88 -3.31
N LEU A 130 -8.10 -11.06 -3.70
CA LEU A 130 -7.40 -10.17 -2.79
C LEU A 130 -8.23 -8.92 -2.52
N LYS A 131 -8.19 -8.42 -1.30
CA LYS A 131 -8.76 -7.12 -0.95
C LYS A 131 -7.84 -6.00 -1.40
N VAL A 132 -8.41 -4.98 -2.03
CA VAL A 132 -7.67 -3.83 -2.57
C VAL A 132 -8.12 -2.54 -1.90
N CYS A 133 -7.15 -1.76 -1.41
CA CYS A 133 -7.36 -0.40 -0.92
C CYS A 133 -6.59 0.60 -1.78
N SER A 134 -7.25 1.67 -2.22
CA SER A 134 -6.63 2.73 -3.00
C SER A 134 -6.21 3.90 -2.13
N HIS A 135 -4.97 4.36 -2.27
CA HIS A 135 -4.51 5.60 -1.66
C HIS A 135 -4.66 6.76 -2.63
N LEU A 136 -5.36 7.81 -2.21
CA LEU A 136 -5.62 9.02 -2.96
C LEU A 136 -5.07 10.24 -2.22
N ILE A 137 -4.63 11.25 -2.97
CA ILE A 137 -4.14 12.51 -2.41
C ILE A 137 -5.07 13.64 -2.86
N VAL A 138 -5.61 14.38 -1.90
CA VAL A 138 -6.40 15.58 -2.14
C VAL A 138 -5.50 16.82 -2.10
N GLY A 139 -5.71 17.74 -3.04
CA GLY A 139 -4.94 18.99 -3.13
C GLY A 139 -3.71 18.91 -4.03
N LEU A 140 -3.68 17.95 -4.95
CA LEU A 140 -2.62 17.86 -5.96
C LEU A 140 -2.60 19.09 -6.87
N PRO A 141 -1.42 19.52 -7.37
CA PRO A 141 -1.30 20.71 -8.20
C PRO A 141 -2.14 20.60 -9.48
N GLY A 142 -3.09 21.55 -9.65
CA GLY A 142 -3.98 21.61 -10.80
C GLY A 142 -5.24 20.77 -10.69
N GLU A 143 -5.52 20.20 -9.52
CA GLU A 143 -6.77 19.53 -9.18
C GLU A 143 -7.57 20.34 -8.15
N GLY A 144 -8.87 20.48 -8.42
CA GLY A 144 -9.85 21.04 -7.51
C GLY A 144 -10.82 19.97 -7.01
N GLN A 145 -11.94 20.41 -6.47
CA GLN A 145 -12.97 19.52 -5.94
C GLN A 145 -13.55 18.60 -7.03
N ALA A 146 -13.75 19.11 -8.25
CA ALA A 146 -14.33 18.33 -9.35
C ALA A 146 -13.43 17.16 -9.73
N GLU A 147 -12.13 17.39 -9.87
CA GLU A 147 -11.15 16.36 -10.20
C GLU A 147 -11.04 15.31 -9.09
N CYS A 148 -11.09 15.74 -7.82
CA CYS A 148 -11.08 14.82 -6.68
C CYS A 148 -12.32 13.92 -6.68
N LEU A 149 -13.52 14.45 -6.96
CA LEU A 149 -14.75 13.68 -7.05
C LEU A 149 -14.72 12.70 -8.23
N GLN A 150 -14.26 13.14 -9.42
CA GLN A 150 -14.08 12.26 -10.58
C GLN A 150 -13.10 11.12 -10.28
N THR A 151 -12.00 11.42 -9.57
CA THR A 151 -11.07 10.38 -9.13
C THR A 151 -11.75 9.36 -8.23
N LEU A 152 -12.55 9.82 -7.26
CA LEU A 152 -13.28 8.95 -6.35
C LEU A 152 -14.28 8.05 -7.11
N GLU A 153 -15.08 8.62 -8.02
CA GLU A 153 -16.03 7.89 -8.85
C GLU A 153 -15.33 6.78 -9.67
N ARG A 154 -14.28 7.15 -10.40
CA ARG A 154 -13.50 6.19 -11.21
C ARG A 154 -12.85 5.09 -10.39
N VAL A 155 -12.41 5.39 -9.17
CA VAL A 155 -11.84 4.39 -8.25
C VAL A 155 -12.92 3.45 -7.71
N VAL A 156 -14.07 3.97 -7.33
CA VAL A 156 -15.22 3.14 -6.88
C VAL A 156 -15.68 2.19 -7.98
N GLU A 157 -15.72 2.64 -9.24
CA GLU A 157 -16.04 1.81 -10.39
C GLU A 157 -15.10 0.61 -10.59
N THR A 158 -13.84 0.70 -10.13
CA THR A 158 -12.93 -0.47 -10.15
C THR A 158 -13.28 -1.53 -9.11
N GLY A 159 -14.21 -1.23 -8.20
CA GLY A 159 -14.74 -2.15 -7.19
C GLY A 159 -13.77 -2.43 -6.05
N VAL A 160 -12.91 -1.49 -5.67
CA VAL A 160 -12.01 -1.62 -4.52
C VAL A 160 -12.77 -1.80 -3.21
N ASP A 161 -12.14 -2.47 -2.26
CA ASP A 161 -12.72 -2.76 -0.93
C ASP A 161 -12.51 -1.60 0.06
N GLY A 162 -11.55 -0.72 -0.22
CA GLY A 162 -11.25 0.42 0.64
C GLY A 162 -10.59 1.58 -0.08
N ILE A 163 -10.68 2.76 0.53
CA ILE A 163 -10.03 3.99 0.06
C ILE A 163 -9.41 4.70 1.26
N LYS A 164 -8.16 5.13 1.11
CA LYS A 164 -7.47 6.02 2.05
C LYS A 164 -7.25 7.38 1.41
N LEU A 165 -7.78 8.41 2.03
CA LEU A 165 -7.60 9.80 1.59
C LEU A 165 -6.50 10.46 2.41
N HIS A 166 -5.55 11.07 1.72
CA HIS A 166 -4.45 11.83 2.31
C HIS A 166 -4.50 13.28 1.80
N PRO A 167 -4.41 14.29 2.67
CA PRO A 167 -4.17 15.65 2.22
C PRO A 167 -2.74 15.78 1.71
N LEU A 168 -2.53 16.59 0.67
CA LEU A 168 -1.18 16.94 0.23
C LEU A 168 -0.48 17.77 1.31
N HIS A 169 0.68 17.29 1.76
CA HIS A 169 1.55 18.05 2.66
C HIS A 169 2.76 18.58 1.91
N ILE A 170 2.86 19.90 1.80
CA ILE A 170 4.02 20.58 1.22
C ILE A 170 4.98 20.90 2.37
N VAL A 171 6.15 20.29 2.36
CA VAL A 171 7.18 20.53 3.37
C VAL A 171 8.29 21.41 2.80
N LYS A 172 9.01 22.13 3.68
CA LYS A 172 10.14 22.98 3.28
C LYS A 172 11.21 22.13 2.60
N GLY A 173 11.58 22.50 1.37
CA GLY A 173 12.55 21.77 0.54
C GLY A 173 11.93 20.72 -0.38
N SER A 174 10.61 20.58 -0.43
CA SER A 174 9.94 19.89 -1.54
C SER A 174 9.85 20.83 -2.76
N ILE A 175 9.99 20.28 -3.95
CA ILE A 175 9.88 21.02 -5.22
C ILE A 175 8.42 21.09 -5.62
#